data_5f930dec3879914ab2ca82c9151c68aa
#
_entry.id   5f930dec3879914ab2ca82c9151c68aa
#
_cell.length_a   1.000
_cell.length_b   1.000
_cell.length_c   1.000
_cell.angle_alpha   90.00
_cell.angle_beta   90.00
_cell.angle_gamma   90.00
#
_symmetry.space_group_name_H-M   'P 1'
#
loop_
_entity.id
_entity.type
_entity.pdbx_description
1 polymer ?
#
loop_
_entity_poly.entity_id
_entity_poly.type
_entity_poly.pdbx_seq_one_letter_code
_entity_poly.pdbx_strand_id
1 'polypeptide(L)'
;MLDAFEAEIILVPTVSGWRLDGRLTADAVQTCGLTLEPLPVHVDRKFSVQMVEATERDDADDEGEIDLELDDDSPDQIEGGSLDLGQYVVEQLALSLDPFPRKPGAVFEQPRGPGEISPFAVLKSLQSKDDSGEG
;
A
#
# COMPACT_ATOMS: atom_id res chain seq x y z
N MET A 1 -17.15 -1.64 1.44
CA MET A 1 -18.27 -1.19 0.57
C MET A 1 -18.00 0.27 0.22
N LEU A 2 -18.17 0.66 -1.01
CA LEU A 2 -17.99 2.03 -1.49
C LEU A 2 -19.38 2.61 -1.75
N ASP A 3 -19.74 3.67 -1.02
CA ASP A 3 -21.09 4.24 -1.07
C ASP A 3 -21.17 5.45 -2.00
N ALA A 4 -20.10 6.26 -2.04
CA ALA A 4 -19.95 7.40 -2.94
C ALA A 4 -18.50 7.53 -3.39
N PHE A 5 -18.31 7.97 -4.65
CA PHE A 5 -16.99 8.21 -5.20
C PHE A 5 -17.07 9.25 -6.30
N GLU A 6 -16.37 10.36 -6.11
CA GLU A 6 -16.25 11.43 -7.08
C GLU A 6 -14.79 11.82 -7.23
N ALA A 7 -14.39 12.16 -8.45
CA ALA A 7 -13.08 12.70 -8.73
C ALA A 7 -13.12 13.78 -9.79
N GLU A 8 -12.34 14.83 -9.57
CA GLU A 8 -12.05 15.87 -10.53
C GLU A 8 -10.60 15.72 -10.97
N ILE A 9 -10.34 15.73 -12.27
CA ILE A 9 -9.02 15.56 -12.85
C ILE A 9 -8.75 16.67 -13.83
N ILE A 10 -7.56 17.24 -13.76
CA ILE A 10 -7.04 18.23 -14.70
C ILE A 10 -5.75 17.68 -15.27
N LEU A 11 -5.68 17.57 -16.59
CA LEU A 11 -4.48 17.17 -17.31
C LEU A 11 -3.78 18.40 -17.85
N VAL A 12 -2.55 18.63 -17.42
CA VAL A 12 -1.74 19.79 -17.77
C VAL A 12 -0.54 19.36 -18.61
N PRO A 13 -0.36 19.88 -19.83
CA PRO A 13 0.85 19.59 -20.60
C PRO A 13 2.07 20.21 -19.94
N THR A 14 3.18 19.48 -19.95
CA THR A 14 4.49 19.91 -19.45
C THR A 14 5.53 19.82 -20.56
N VAL A 15 6.76 20.25 -20.30
CA VAL A 15 7.85 20.21 -21.29
C VAL A 15 8.22 18.77 -21.67
N SER A 16 8.09 17.83 -20.73
CA SER A 16 8.51 16.42 -20.91
C SER A 16 7.35 15.43 -21.00
N GLY A 17 6.11 15.91 -20.94
CA GLY A 17 4.94 15.03 -20.96
C GLY A 17 3.71 15.72 -20.39
N TRP A 18 3.11 15.14 -19.37
CA TRP A 18 1.87 15.60 -18.78
C TRP A 18 1.92 15.57 -17.25
N ARG A 19 1.19 16.46 -16.63
CA ARG A 19 0.90 16.41 -15.19
C ARG A 19 -0.59 16.21 -14.98
N LEU A 20 -0.94 15.22 -14.20
CA LEU A 20 -2.30 14.91 -13.80
C LEU A 20 -2.51 15.45 -12.38
N ASP A 21 -3.29 16.51 -12.25
CA ASP A 21 -3.71 17.04 -10.96
C ASP A 21 -5.13 16.56 -10.68
N GLY A 22 -5.34 15.96 -9.52
CA GLY A 22 -6.64 15.42 -9.17
C GLY A 22 -7.05 15.70 -7.74
N ARG A 23 -8.37 15.66 -7.52
CA ARG A 23 -8.98 15.59 -6.20
C ARG A 23 -10.03 14.51 -6.23
N LEU A 24 -10.00 13.65 -5.23
CA LEU A 24 -11.02 12.63 -5.03
C LEU A 24 -11.71 12.79 -3.69
N THR A 25 -12.99 12.48 -3.66
CA THR A 25 -13.78 12.31 -2.44
C THR A 25 -14.48 10.97 -2.48
N ALA A 26 -14.50 10.27 -1.38
CA ALA A 26 -15.16 8.98 -1.29
C ALA A 26 -15.73 8.74 0.12
N ASP A 27 -16.88 8.10 0.16
CA ASP A 27 -17.45 7.53 1.37
C ASP A 27 -17.42 6.01 1.24
N ALA A 28 -16.74 5.37 2.18
CA ALA A 28 -16.57 3.93 2.17
C ALA A 28 -16.79 3.34 3.57
N VAL A 29 -17.08 2.05 3.62
CA VAL A 29 -17.14 1.29 4.86
C VAL A 29 -16.06 0.22 4.81
N GLN A 30 -15.06 0.35 5.69
CA GLN A 30 -14.05 -0.66 5.93
C GLN A 30 -14.50 -1.59 7.07
N THR A 31 -13.75 -2.66 7.30
CA THR A 31 -14.02 -3.60 8.40
C THR A 31 -12.85 -3.52 9.38
N CYS A 32 -13.16 -3.31 10.65
CA CYS A 32 -12.15 -3.35 11.71
C CYS A 32 -11.45 -4.72 11.74
N GLY A 33 -10.12 -4.72 11.66
CA GLY A 33 -9.34 -5.95 11.68
C GLY A 33 -9.35 -6.70 13.02
N LEU A 34 -9.80 -6.06 14.10
CA LEU A 34 -9.89 -6.68 15.44
C LEU A 34 -11.30 -7.12 15.81
N THR A 35 -12.28 -6.26 15.58
CA THR A 35 -13.66 -6.47 16.06
C THR A 35 -14.61 -6.92 14.95
N LEU A 36 -14.17 -6.86 13.68
CA LEU A 36 -14.97 -7.13 12.48
C LEU A 36 -16.18 -6.21 12.31
N GLU A 37 -16.24 -5.12 13.08
CA GLU A 37 -17.29 -4.12 12.98
C GLU A 37 -17.08 -3.21 11.76
N PRO A 38 -18.16 -2.71 11.15
CA PRO A 38 -18.07 -1.76 10.07
C PRO A 38 -17.52 -0.41 10.56
N LEU A 39 -16.61 0.17 9.79
CA LEU A 39 -15.98 1.47 10.02
C LEU A 39 -16.28 2.40 8.84
N PRO A 40 -17.18 3.36 8.99
CA PRO A 40 -17.37 4.41 7.99
C PRO A 40 -16.12 5.26 7.87
N VAL A 41 -15.68 5.49 6.64
CA VAL A 41 -14.49 6.30 6.31
C VAL A 41 -14.86 7.29 5.24
N HIS A 42 -14.52 8.56 5.47
CA HIS A 42 -14.58 9.61 4.45
C HIS A 42 -13.18 9.95 3.99
N VAL A 43 -12.97 9.95 2.68
CA VAL A 43 -11.70 10.30 2.04
C VAL A 43 -11.89 11.59 1.25
N ASP A 44 -11.01 12.57 1.48
CA ASP A 44 -10.85 13.77 0.65
C ASP A 44 -9.35 13.94 0.41
N ARG A 45 -8.90 13.69 -0.81
CA ARG A 45 -7.49 13.69 -1.16
C ARG A 45 -7.24 14.47 -2.44
N LYS A 46 -6.19 15.29 -2.40
CA LYS A 46 -5.58 15.88 -3.60
C LYS A 46 -4.31 15.12 -3.94
N PHE A 47 -4.07 14.93 -5.21
CA PHE A 47 -2.89 14.26 -5.71
C PHE A 47 -2.40 14.91 -7.00
N SER A 48 -1.11 14.72 -7.28
CA SER A 48 -0.47 15.16 -8.52
C SER A 48 0.49 14.08 -8.97
N VAL A 49 0.39 13.67 -10.23
CA VAL A 49 1.24 12.64 -10.82
C VAL A 49 1.89 13.22 -12.07
N GLN A 50 3.20 13.07 -12.20
CA GLN A 50 3.94 13.43 -13.40
C GLN A 50 4.04 12.22 -14.31
N MET A 51 3.81 12.44 -15.61
CA MET A 51 3.83 11.40 -16.62
C MET A 51 4.69 11.86 -17.80
N VAL A 52 5.46 10.93 -18.33
CA VAL A 52 6.26 11.12 -19.55
C VAL A 52 5.83 10.11 -20.59
N GLU A 53 5.91 10.49 -21.86
CA GLU A 53 5.73 9.53 -22.93
C GLU A 53 6.89 8.55 -22.92
N ALA A 54 6.59 7.24 -22.94
CA ALA A 54 7.60 6.23 -23.11
C ALA A 54 8.24 6.44 -24.49
N THR A 55 9.45 6.98 -24.50
CA THR A 55 10.30 6.86 -25.69
C THR A 55 10.68 5.41 -25.82
N GLU A 56 10.47 4.81 -26.99
CA GLU A 56 11.06 3.51 -27.33
C GLU A 56 12.56 3.61 -27.02
N ARG A 57 12.96 3.13 -25.85
CA ARG A 57 14.37 2.84 -25.63
C ARG A 57 14.67 1.68 -26.57
N ASP A 58 15.49 1.94 -27.56
CA ASP A 58 16.19 0.90 -28.28
C ASP A 58 16.68 -0.12 -27.23
N ASP A 59 16.17 -1.35 -27.31
CA ASP A 59 16.69 -2.51 -26.59
C ASP A 59 18.09 -2.81 -27.15
N ALA A 60 19.02 -1.91 -26.92
CA ALA A 60 20.41 -2.11 -27.19
C ALA A 60 21.08 -2.54 -25.88
N ASP A 61 21.24 -3.88 -25.77
CA ASP A 61 22.28 -4.56 -25.03
C ASP A 61 23.04 -3.67 -24.02
N ASP A 62 22.53 -3.56 -22.82
CA ASP A 62 23.37 -3.22 -21.70
C ASP A 62 23.13 -4.24 -20.57
N GLU A 63 24.03 -5.25 -20.52
CA GLU A 63 24.27 -6.11 -19.36
C GLU A 63 24.90 -5.24 -18.24
N GLY A 64 24.28 -4.10 -17.94
CA GLY A 64 24.64 -3.23 -16.85
C GLY A 64 23.67 -3.45 -15.69
N GLU A 65 24.22 -3.55 -14.49
CA GLU A 65 23.48 -3.47 -13.23
C GLU A 65 22.38 -2.40 -13.37
N ILE A 66 21.12 -2.83 -13.27
CA ILE A 66 19.99 -1.91 -13.14
C ILE A 66 20.16 -1.28 -11.77
N ASP A 67 20.76 -0.12 -11.73
CA ASP A 67 20.74 0.75 -10.56
C ASP A 67 19.27 1.17 -10.39
N LEU A 68 18.53 0.38 -9.63
CA LEU A 68 17.20 0.74 -9.16
C LEU A 68 17.38 1.88 -8.17
N GLU A 69 17.61 3.08 -8.67
CA GLU A 69 17.32 4.28 -7.92
C GLU A 69 15.82 4.23 -7.64
N LEU A 70 15.49 3.78 -6.43
CA LEU A 70 14.16 3.92 -5.83
C LEU A 70 13.93 5.41 -5.56
N ASP A 71 13.93 6.21 -6.62
CA ASP A 71 13.53 7.59 -6.56
C ASP A 71 12.00 7.58 -6.60
N ASP A 72 11.40 7.86 -5.47
CA ASP A 72 9.94 7.90 -5.24
C ASP A 72 9.25 8.98 -6.12
N ASP A 73 10.05 9.76 -6.85
CA ASP A 73 9.65 10.85 -7.74
C ASP A 73 9.79 10.52 -9.25
N SER A 74 10.04 9.28 -9.61
CA SER A 74 10.11 8.89 -11.02
C SER A 74 8.76 9.09 -11.71
N PRO A 75 8.70 9.83 -12.83
CA PRO A 75 7.45 10.04 -13.52
C PRO A 75 6.94 8.75 -14.14
N ASP A 76 5.62 8.55 -14.09
CA ASP A 76 4.96 7.41 -14.73
C ASP A 76 5.11 7.46 -16.25
N GLN A 77 5.26 6.32 -16.88
CA GLN A 77 5.39 6.22 -18.33
C GLN A 77 4.02 5.98 -18.99
N ILE A 78 3.70 6.79 -19.99
CA ILE A 78 2.51 6.58 -20.82
C ILE A 78 2.89 5.63 -21.95
N GLU A 79 2.32 4.45 -21.94
CA GLU A 79 2.50 3.46 -23.00
C GLU A 79 1.38 3.55 -24.04
N GLY A 80 1.73 3.43 -25.33
CA GLY A 80 0.76 3.36 -26.43
C GLY A 80 -0.06 4.63 -26.67
N GLY A 81 0.35 5.78 -26.12
CA GLY A 81 -0.33 7.06 -26.32
C GLY A 81 -1.74 7.15 -25.72
N SER A 82 -2.08 6.25 -24.81
CA SER A 82 -3.37 6.21 -24.11
C SER A 82 -3.16 6.21 -22.60
N LEU A 83 -4.01 6.94 -21.89
CA LEU A 83 -3.96 7.07 -20.45
C LEU A 83 -5.32 6.71 -19.84
N ASP A 84 -5.32 5.72 -18.94
CA ASP A 84 -6.52 5.38 -18.15
C ASP A 84 -6.58 6.23 -16.88
N LEU A 85 -7.29 7.34 -16.97
CA LEU A 85 -7.48 8.26 -15.84
C LEU A 85 -8.24 7.60 -14.68
N GLY A 86 -9.14 6.68 -14.98
CA GLY A 86 -9.93 5.95 -13.98
C GLY A 86 -9.04 5.10 -13.09
N GLN A 87 -8.05 4.42 -13.66
CA GLN A 87 -7.09 3.61 -12.92
C GLN A 87 -6.33 4.47 -11.89
N TYR A 88 -5.79 5.62 -12.28
CA TYR A 88 -5.08 6.53 -11.37
C TYR A 88 -5.95 6.96 -10.19
N VAL A 89 -7.20 7.29 -10.44
CA VAL A 89 -8.13 7.71 -9.39
C VAL A 89 -8.41 6.57 -8.41
N VAL A 90 -8.62 5.36 -8.91
CA VAL A 90 -8.84 4.16 -8.07
C VAL A 90 -7.60 3.82 -7.24
N GLU A 91 -6.41 3.90 -7.82
CA GLU A 91 -5.15 3.71 -7.10
C GLU A 91 -4.97 4.74 -5.98
N GLN A 92 -5.25 6.02 -6.25
CA GLN A 92 -5.17 7.07 -5.24
C GLN A 92 -6.20 6.87 -4.12
N LEU A 93 -7.37 6.35 -4.41
CA LEU A 93 -8.35 5.96 -3.40
C LEU A 93 -7.80 4.80 -2.55
N ALA A 94 -7.28 3.75 -3.18
CA ALA A 94 -6.73 2.60 -2.48
C ALA A 94 -5.58 2.98 -1.54
N LEU A 95 -4.69 3.89 -1.97
CA LEU A 95 -3.59 4.43 -1.16
C LEU A 95 -4.08 5.35 -0.01
N SER A 96 -5.30 5.85 -0.09
CA SER A 96 -5.88 6.72 0.93
C SER A 96 -6.61 5.96 2.03
N LEU A 97 -6.98 4.72 1.77
CA LEU A 97 -7.63 3.84 2.74
C LEU A 97 -6.60 3.22 3.68
N ASP A 98 -6.96 3.06 4.94
CA ASP A 98 -6.11 2.36 5.90
C ASP A 98 -6.03 0.86 5.53
N PRO A 99 -4.84 0.29 5.26
CA PRO A 99 -4.70 -1.13 4.96
C PRO A 99 -5.02 -2.03 6.16
N PHE A 100 -4.96 -1.49 7.38
CA PHE A 100 -5.23 -2.21 8.62
C PHE A 100 -6.22 -1.45 9.51
N PRO A 101 -7.45 -1.23 9.05
CA PRO A 101 -8.40 -0.39 9.75
C PRO A 101 -8.72 -0.93 11.13
N ARG A 102 -8.68 -0.06 12.14
CA ARG A 102 -8.99 -0.40 13.53
C ARG A 102 -9.95 0.62 14.12
N LYS A 103 -10.96 0.12 14.80
CA LYS A 103 -11.85 0.96 15.58
C LYS A 103 -11.04 1.65 16.70
N PRO A 104 -11.24 2.97 16.93
CA PRO A 104 -10.61 3.64 18.07
C PRO A 104 -10.91 2.91 19.37
N GLY A 105 -9.87 2.63 20.18
CA GLY A 105 -10.00 1.90 21.44
C GLY A 105 -10.15 0.38 21.32
N ALA A 106 -10.11 -0.20 20.12
CA ALA A 106 -10.10 -1.64 19.94
C ALA A 106 -8.81 -2.25 20.49
N VAL A 107 -8.92 -3.22 21.39
CA VAL A 107 -7.81 -3.95 21.99
C VAL A 107 -7.93 -5.41 21.59
N PHE A 108 -6.83 -5.99 21.20
CA PHE A 108 -6.77 -7.43 20.96
C PHE A 108 -6.68 -8.18 22.30
N GLU A 109 -7.73 -8.90 22.64
CA GLU A 109 -7.70 -9.83 23.75
C GLU A 109 -7.26 -11.21 23.21
N GLN A 110 -6.07 -11.62 23.55
CA GLN A 110 -5.59 -12.94 23.19
C GLN A 110 -6.45 -13.99 23.89
N PRO A 111 -7.12 -14.90 23.15
CA PRO A 111 -7.85 -16.00 23.77
C PRO A 111 -6.87 -16.78 24.65
N ARG A 112 -7.23 -16.97 25.93
CA ARG A 112 -6.49 -17.89 26.80
C ARG A 112 -6.76 -19.29 26.29
N GLY A 113 -5.89 -19.78 25.42
CA GLY A 113 -5.94 -21.17 24.97
C GLY A 113 -5.72 -22.13 26.13
N PRO A 114 -6.31 -23.33 26.10
CA PRO A 114 -5.94 -24.40 27.02
C PRO A 114 -4.45 -24.66 26.83
N GLY A 115 -3.66 -24.38 27.85
CA GLY A 115 -2.21 -24.59 28.02
C GLY A 115 -1.38 -24.75 26.74
N GLU A 116 -0.44 -23.84 26.56
CA GLU A 116 0.47 -23.80 25.41
C GLU A 116 1.01 -25.17 25.01
N ILE A 117 0.41 -25.80 24.02
CA ILE A 117 1.09 -26.80 23.22
C ILE A 117 1.85 -26.04 22.13
N SER A 118 2.84 -25.27 22.54
CA SER A 118 3.80 -24.71 21.60
C SER A 118 4.65 -25.85 21.05
N PRO A 119 4.71 -26.05 19.71
CA PRO A 119 5.65 -26.98 19.11
C PRO A 119 7.12 -26.73 19.54
N PHE A 120 7.37 -25.49 19.99
CA PHE A 120 8.67 -25.03 20.46
C PHE A 120 8.87 -25.19 22.00
N ALA A 121 7.88 -25.70 22.74
CA ALA A 121 8.02 -25.93 24.20
C ALA A 121 9.16 -26.89 24.52
N VAL A 122 9.45 -27.83 23.60
CA VAL A 122 10.59 -28.76 23.72
C VAL A 122 11.94 -28.01 23.70
N LEU A 123 12.04 -26.91 22.98
CA LEU A 123 13.27 -26.12 22.92
C LEU A 123 13.57 -25.37 24.22
N LYS A 124 12.54 -24.98 24.97
CA LYS A 124 12.72 -24.41 26.31
C LYS A 124 13.37 -25.40 27.28
N SER A 125 13.10 -26.69 27.14
CA SER A 125 13.70 -27.73 27.98
C SER A 125 15.18 -28.00 27.64
N LEU A 126 15.63 -27.67 26.44
CA LEU A 126 17.03 -27.78 26.04
C LEU A 126 17.86 -26.60 26.59
N GLN A 127 17.29 -25.42 26.67
CA GLN A 127 17.97 -24.20 27.16
C GLN A 127 18.26 -24.31 28.69
N SER A 128 17.42 -25.02 29.45
CA SER A 128 17.63 -25.20 30.89
C SER A 128 18.67 -26.29 31.23
N LYS A 129 19.21 -27.01 30.23
CA LYS A 129 20.16 -28.08 30.45
C LYS A 129 21.63 -27.67 30.33
N ASP A 130 21.87 -26.49 29.72
CA ASP A 130 23.22 -25.94 29.56
C ASP A 130 23.73 -25.13 30.79
N ASP A 131 22.83 -24.79 31.73
CA ASP A 131 23.19 -23.96 32.89
C ASP A 131 23.58 -24.79 34.15
N SER A 132 23.63 -26.12 34.03
CA SER A 132 24.00 -27.00 35.16
C SER A 132 25.29 -27.79 34.91
N GLY A 133 26.15 -27.33 34.03
CA GLY A 133 27.37 -28.05 33.65
C GLY A 133 28.64 -27.21 33.82
N GLU A 134 28.84 -26.56 34.96
CA GLU A 134 30.16 -26.13 35.38
C GLU A 134 30.22 -26.08 36.89
N GLY A 135 30.67 -27.16 37.43
CA GLY A 135 31.10 -27.25 38.80
C GLY A 135 32.59 -27.42 38.87
#